data_e8065cb9e0177e696e6e5bd8ac2ef9ba
#
_entry.id   e8065cb9e0177e696e6e5bd8ac2ef9ba
#
_cell.length_a   1.000
_cell.length_b   1.000
_cell.length_c   1.000
_cell.angle_alpha   90.00
_cell.angle_beta   90.00
_cell.angle_gamma   90.00
#
_symmetry.space_group_name_H-M   'P 1'
#
loop_
_entity.id
_entity.type
_entity.pdbx_description
1 polymer ?
#
loop_
_entity_poly.entity_id
_entity_poly.type
_entity_poly.pdbx_seq_one_letter_code
_entity_poly.pdbx_strand_id
1 'polypeptide(L)' 'MAEKKTKNFILRVDADTMDAIEAWAADEFRSTNGQLQWIITEALRKAKRLPKKHQTPNP' A
#
# COMPACT_ATOMS: atom_id res chain seq x y z
N MET A 1 23.11 1.00 -5.61
CA MET A 1 22.31 1.24 -5.56
C MET A 1 21.24 0.55 -5.60
N ALA A 2 20.83 0.53 -5.16
CA ALA A 2 19.88 -0.19 -5.02
C ALA A 2 18.80 0.10 -5.75
N GLU A 3 18.48 -0.47 -6.53
CA GLU A 3 17.53 -0.17 -7.23
C GLU A 3 16.35 -0.79 -6.80
N LYS A 4 15.41 -0.37 -6.54
CA LYS A 4 14.28 -0.87 -6.22
C LYS A 4 13.60 -1.30 -7.38
N LYS A 5 13.40 -2.43 -7.72
CA LYS A 5 12.71 -2.89 -8.78
C LYS A 5 11.28 -2.80 -8.46
N THR A 6 10.45 -2.16 -9.13
CA THR A 6 9.04 -2.01 -8.92
C THR A 6 8.28 -2.87 -9.90
N LYS A 7 7.33 -3.60 -9.42
CA LYS A 7 6.54 -4.41 -10.32
C LYS A 7 5.16 -3.79 -10.42
N ASN A 8 4.62 -3.72 -11.60
CA ASN A 8 3.34 -3.13 -11.80
C ASN A 8 2.26 -4.16 -11.63
N PHE A 9 1.16 -3.77 -11.07
CA PHE A 9 0.09 -4.70 -10.84
C PHE A 9 -1.21 -3.98 -10.93
N ILE A 10 -2.19 -4.54 -11.56
CA ILE A 10 -3.50 -3.97 -11.69
C ILE A 10 -4.40 -4.58 -10.67
N LEU A 11 -4.93 -3.76 -9.77
CA LEU A 11 -5.79 -4.26 -8.73
C LEU A 11 -7.21 -3.90 -9.07
N ARG A 12 -8.09 -4.87 -9.06
CA ARG A 12 -9.46 -4.61 -9.32
C ARG A 12 -10.24 -4.78 -8.09
N VAL A 13 -11.04 -3.81 -7.67
CA VAL A 13 -11.89 -3.94 -6.50
C VAL A 13 -13.19 -3.31 -6.90
N ASP A 14 -14.26 -3.63 -6.24
CA ASP A 14 -15.55 -3.12 -6.59
C ASP A 14 -15.61 -1.64 -6.21
N ALA A 15 -16.55 -0.94 -6.81
CA ALA A 15 -16.65 0.49 -6.62
C ALA A 15 -16.85 0.91 -5.18
N ASP A 16 -17.66 0.20 -4.46
CA ASP A 16 -17.94 0.56 -3.08
C ASP A 16 -16.67 0.44 -2.23
N THR A 17 -15.88 -0.57 -2.48
CA THR A 17 -14.65 -0.77 -1.75
C THR A 17 -13.67 0.33 -2.10
N MET A 18 -13.59 0.67 -3.38
CA MET A 18 -12.66 1.70 -3.78
C MET A 18 -13.08 3.04 -3.20
N ASP A 19 -14.37 3.34 -3.15
CA ASP A 19 -14.84 4.59 -2.59
C ASP A 19 -14.45 4.66 -1.11
N ALA A 20 -14.55 3.57 -0.41
CA ALA A 20 -14.20 3.53 1.00
C ALA A 20 -12.71 3.80 1.18
N ILE A 21 -11.89 3.24 0.31
CA ILE A 21 -10.46 3.44 0.39
C ILE A 21 -10.11 4.89 0.10
N GLU A 22 -10.79 5.47 -0.89
CA GLU A 22 -10.51 6.85 -1.24
C GLU A 22 -10.89 7.79 -0.09
N ALA A 23 -12.00 7.51 0.57
CA ALA A 23 -12.42 8.34 1.68
C ALA A 23 -11.43 8.20 2.84
N TRP A 24 -10.94 6.99 3.04
CA TRP A 24 -9.99 6.75 4.11
C TRP A 24 -8.69 7.47 3.82
N ALA A 25 -8.26 7.42 2.56
CA ALA A 25 -7.02 8.07 2.17
C ALA A 25 -7.16 9.58 2.42
N ALA A 26 -8.28 10.14 2.07
CA ALA A 26 -8.50 11.56 2.27
C ALA A 26 -8.47 11.92 3.76
N ASP A 27 -9.02 11.06 4.59
CA ASP A 27 -9.02 11.32 6.01
C ASP A 27 -7.61 11.30 6.58
N GLU A 28 -6.73 10.55 5.97
CA GLU A 28 -5.37 10.50 6.43
C GLU A 28 -4.41 11.31 5.58
N PHE A 29 -4.97 12.14 4.75
CA PHE A 29 -4.16 12.99 3.87
C PHE A 29 -3.18 12.21 3.02
N ARG A 30 -3.61 11.12 2.47
CA ARG A 30 -2.78 10.36 1.56
C ARG A 30 -3.44 10.24 0.24
N SER A 31 -2.73 9.96 -0.78
CA SER A 31 -3.32 9.71 -2.07
C SER A 31 -3.89 8.31 -2.01
N THR A 32 -4.78 7.97 -2.92
CA THR A 32 -5.37 6.64 -2.95
C THR A 32 -4.28 5.60 -3.15
N ASN A 33 -3.32 5.89 -4.02
CA ASN A 33 -2.25 4.95 -4.27
C ASN A 33 -1.41 4.76 -3.01
N GLY A 34 -1.12 5.84 -2.31
CA GLY A 34 -0.35 5.74 -1.08
C GLY A 34 -1.09 4.94 -0.02
N GLN A 35 -2.42 5.12 0.05
CA GLN A 35 -3.19 4.41 1.03
C GLN A 35 -3.19 2.91 0.71
N LEU A 36 -3.28 2.57 -0.57
CA LEU A 36 -3.25 1.17 -0.95
C LEU A 36 -1.90 0.53 -0.59
N GLN A 37 -0.82 1.26 -0.81
CA GLN A 37 0.48 0.73 -0.49
C GLN A 37 0.61 0.53 1.03
N TRP A 38 0.07 1.46 1.80
CA TRP A 38 0.14 1.36 3.24
C TRP A 38 -0.67 0.15 3.71
N ILE A 39 -1.86 -0.06 3.14
CA ILE A 39 -2.70 -1.18 3.52
C ILE A 39 -1.99 -2.49 3.24
N ILE A 40 -1.37 -2.59 2.07
CA ILE A 40 -0.68 -3.82 1.70
C ILE A 40 0.49 -4.07 2.64
N THR A 41 1.25 -3.03 2.93
CA THR A 41 2.40 -3.17 3.80
C THR A 41 1.95 -3.61 5.21
N GLU A 42 0.87 -3.01 5.70
CA GLU A 42 0.39 -3.37 7.02
C GLU A 42 -0.10 -4.83 7.04
N ALA A 43 -0.75 -5.25 5.97
CA ALA A 43 -1.25 -6.60 5.92
C ALA A 43 -0.09 -7.61 5.95
N LEU A 44 0.96 -7.29 5.21
CA LEU A 44 2.12 -8.18 5.18
C LEU A 44 2.81 -8.18 6.53
N ARG A 45 2.89 -7.03 7.18
CA ARG A 45 3.52 -6.97 8.45
C ARG A 45 2.76 -7.79 9.48
N LYS A 46 1.44 -7.71 9.47
CA LYS A 46 0.66 -8.45 10.41
C LYS A 46 0.77 -9.93 10.13
N ALA A 47 0.95 -10.32 8.90
CA ALA A 47 1.07 -11.71 8.54
C ALA A 47 2.51 -12.18 8.73
N LYS A 48 3.39 -11.23 9.10
CA LYS A 48 4.80 -11.54 9.27
C LYS A 48 5.43 -12.03 7.99
N ARG A 49 5.01 -11.45 6.88
CA ARG A 49 5.60 -11.84 5.61
C ARG A 49 6.31 -10.66 4.95
N LEU A 50 6.45 -9.56 5.67
CA LEU A 50 7.10 -8.41 5.08
C LEU A 50 8.58 -8.71 4.92
N PRO A 51 9.14 -8.47 3.76
CA PRO A 51 10.53 -8.75 3.48
C PRO A 51 11.41 -7.96 4.43
N LYS A 52 12.31 -8.65 5.10
CA LYS A 52 13.16 -8.00 5.94
C LYS A 52 14.03 -7.04 5.30
N LYS A 53 14.60 -7.30 4.25
CA LYS A 53 15.50 -6.40 3.64
C LYS A 53 14.80 -5.24 3.12
N HIS A 54 13.57 -5.12 3.10
CA HIS A 54 12.93 -4.08 2.53
C HIS A 54 12.64 -3.09 3.48
N GLN A 55 13.34 -2.57 4.08
CA GLN A 55 13.17 -1.68 5.05
C GLN A 55 12.81 -0.46 4.61
N THR A 56 12.06 -0.02 4.17
CA THR A 56 11.72 1.14 3.68
C THR A 56 11.40 1.93 4.66
N PRO A 57 11.62 2.67 4.76
CA PRO A 57 11.40 3.52 5.74
C PRO A 57 10.27 4.24 5.48
N ASN A 58 9.98 4.46 5.18
CA ASN A 58 9.19 5.07 5.09
C ASN A 58 8.82 5.50 4.97
N PRO A 59 8.62 5.87 4.93
CA PRO A 59 8.13 6.44 4.99
C PRO A 59 7.69 6.72 4.89
#